data_5338c8c124bf341ed606aca44c294a32
#
_entry.id   5338c8c124bf341ed606aca44c294a32
#
_cell.length_a   1.000
_cell.length_b   1.000
_cell.length_c   1.000
_cell.angle_alpha   90.00
_cell.angle_beta   90.00
_cell.angle_gamma   90.00
#
_symmetry.space_group_name_H-M   'P 1'
#
loop_
_entity.id
_entity.type
_entity.pdbx_description
1 polymer ?
#
loop_
_entity_poly.entity_id
_entity_poly.type
_entity_poly.pdbx_seq_one_letter_code
_entity_poly.pdbx_strand_id
1 'polypeptide(L)'
;LTVINFHWLFSGTAVGFIASALLVLSVTLPRPERSSSRDTSIYAKTTRGIRIYLKTPRLRGLLAVTLAAAAASSMVIVNTVVIVRDRLGMTQQDVALTLAAYGFGSMAAAFILPRILDRIPDRRVMLLSAAILVAGLAALAWISSIVPAGMTYWYVLLGGWAVLGIAYSMSITPSGRLLKRSANAQDRPALFAAQFALSHICWLITYPLVGQLGAGVSMTAAFAAMAAIALFGTLLGLLLWPASDPDAIAHDHPDLPADHEHLRRQHAGGASHPYVIDDLHERWVGKP
;
A
#
# COMPACT_ATOMS: atom_id res chain seq x y z
N LEU A 1 -20.21 -10.21 -18.44
CA LEU A 1 -21.52 -9.60 -18.70
C LEU A 1 -22.35 -10.33 -19.77
N THR A 2 -21.77 -11.23 -20.51
CA THR A 2 -22.47 -12.07 -21.50
C THR A 2 -23.15 -13.29 -20.88
N VAL A 3 -22.80 -13.70 -19.66
CA VAL A 3 -23.34 -14.91 -18.98
C VAL A 3 -24.20 -14.53 -17.78
N ILE A 4 -23.96 -13.38 -17.15
CA ILE A 4 -24.71 -12.96 -15.95
C ILE A 4 -25.26 -11.55 -16.16
N ASN A 5 -26.57 -11.37 -15.99
CA ASN A 5 -27.22 -10.08 -16.12
C ASN A 5 -26.75 -9.13 -14.97
N PHE A 6 -26.73 -7.84 -15.25
CA PHE A 6 -26.29 -6.78 -14.32
C PHE A 6 -26.95 -6.88 -12.93
N HIS A 7 -28.24 -7.25 -12.90
CA HIS A 7 -28.99 -7.44 -11.65
C HIS A 7 -28.39 -8.51 -10.73
N TRP A 8 -27.90 -9.62 -11.28
CA TRP A 8 -27.30 -10.70 -10.48
C TRP A 8 -25.95 -10.29 -9.88
N LEU A 9 -25.18 -9.41 -10.55
CA LEU A 9 -23.93 -8.87 -10.00
C LEU A 9 -24.20 -7.99 -8.78
N PHE A 10 -25.21 -7.10 -8.88
CA PHE A 10 -25.61 -6.27 -7.73
C PHE A 10 -26.17 -7.11 -6.59
N SER A 11 -27.02 -8.10 -6.90
CA SER A 11 -27.56 -9.00 -5.89
C SER A 11 -26.46 -9.80 -5.19
N GLY A 12 -25.48 -10.33 -5.94
CA GLY A 12 -24.33 -11.04 -5.37
C GLY A 12 -23.49 -10.14 -4.46
N THR A 13 -23.27 -8.90 -4.86
CA THR A 13 -22.56 -7.91 -4.03
C THR A 13 -23.33 -7.59 -2.74
N ALA A 14 -24.65 -7.38 -2.84
CA ALA A 14 -25.50 -7.13 -1.67
C ALA A 14 -25.50 -8.31 -0.70
N VAL A 15 -25.64 -9.54 -1.20
CA VAL A 15 -25.54 -10.76 -0.39
C VAL A 15 -24.17 -10.87 0.28
N GLY A 16 -23.10 -10.57 -0.45
CA GLY A 16 -21.73 -10.55 0.09
C GLY A 16 -21.55 -9.56 1.24
N PHE A 17 -22.09 -8.35 1.11
CA PHE A 17 -22.06 -7.35 2.19
C PHE A 17 -22.90 -7.79 3.41
N ILE A 18 -24.09 -8.33 3.21
CA ILE A 18 -24.94 -8.83 4.30
C ILE A 18 -24.24 -10.00 5.01
N ALA A 19 -23.70 -10.96 4.27
CA ALA A 19 -22.95 -12.09 4.83
C ALA A 19 -21.74 -11.61 5.64
N SER A 20 -20.96 -10.65 5.10
CA SER A 20 -19.83 -10.05 5.80
C SER A 20 -20.26 -9.36 7.10
N ALA A 21 -21.35 -8.60 7.08
CA ALA A 21 -21.88 -7.94 8.26
C ALA A 21 -22.31 -8.97 9.33
N LEU A 22 -23.01 -10.03 8.93
CA LEU A 22 -23.42 -11.10 9.85
C LEU A 22 -22.21 -11.84 10.45
N LEU A 23 -21.18 -12.11 9.66
CA LEU A 23 -19.94 -12.71 10.14
C LEU A 23 -19.25 -11.80 11.16
N VAL A 24 -19.15 -10.49 10.91
CA VAL A 24 -18.58 -9.54 11.87
C VAL A 24 -19.39 -9.49 13.16
N LEU A 25 -20.72 -9.50 13.09
CA LEU A 25 -21.59 -9.51 14.25
C LEU A 25 -21.51 -10.81 15.06
N SER A 26 -21.18 -11.94 14.41
CA SER A 26 -21.03 -13.24 15.07
C SER A 26 -19.73 -13.38 15.85
N VAL A 27 -18.73 -12.52 15.60
CA VAL A 27 -17.43 -12.57 16.28
C VAL A 27 -17.48 -11.71 17.55
N THR A 28 -17.18 -12.34 18.71
CA THR A 28 -17.00 -11.61 19.97
C THR A 28 -15.68 -10.86 19.92
N LEU A 29 -15.73 -9.55 19.66
CA LEU A 29 -14.53 -8.72 19.68
C LEU A 29 -14.05 -8.53 21.13
N PRO A 30 -12.76 -8.73 21.41
CA PRO A 30 -12.17 -8.39 22.70
C PRO A 30 -12.41 -6.90 22.96
N ARG A 31 -12.89 -6.57 24.16
CA ARG A 31 -13.01 -5.16 24.53
C ARG A 31 -11.63 -4.54 24.57
N PRO A 32 -11.36 -3.45 23.85
CA PRO A 32 -10.07 -2.77 23.94
C PRO A 32 -9.89 -2.27 25.37
N GLU A 33 -8.72 -2.54 25.94
CA GLU A 33 -8.33 -1.91 27.20
C GLU A 33 -8.39 -0.40 27.04
N ARG A 34 -8.95 0.29 28.02
CA ARG A 34 -9.04 1.75 27.98
C ARG A 34 -7.62 2.30 27.90
N SER A 35 -7.32 2.99 26.81
CA SER A 35 -6.04 3.67 26.65
C SER A 35 -5.84 4.66 27.80
N SER A 36 -4.76 4.48 28.54
CA SER A 36 -4.26 5.46 29.52
C SER A 36 -3.55 6.64 28.84
N SER A 37 -3.83 6.89 27.55
CA SER A 37 -3.15 7.92 26.78
C SER A 37 -3.34 9.29 27.43
N ARG A 38 -2.24 10.05 27.54
CA ARG A 38 -2.23 11.45 28.00
C ARG A 38 -3.02 12.39 27.08
N ASP A 39 -3.43 11.92 25.91
CA ASP A 39 -4.18 12.71 24.94
C ASP A 39 -5.59 12.98 25.45
N THR A 40 -5.82 14.16 26.02
CA THR A 40 -7.12 14.61 26.51
C THR A 40 -7.96 15.28 25.41
N SER A 41 -7.31 15.88 24.41
CA SER A 41 -7.96 16.57 23.29
C SER A 41 -8.45 15.57 22.22
N ILE A 42 -9.65 15.82 21.69
CA ILE A 42 -10.20 15.05 20.55
C ILE A 42 -9.25 15.13 19.35
N TYR A 43 -8.69 16.30 19.07
CA TYR A 43 -7.72 16.50 18.00
C TYR A 43 -6.46 15.64 18.20
N ALA A 44 -5.91 15.62 19.40
CA ALA A 44 -4.73 14.81 19.71
C ALA A 44 -5.00 13.32 19.54
N LYS A 45 -6.17 12.84 19.97
CA LYS A 45 -6.60 11.43 19.76
C LYS A 45 -6.77 11.10 18.29
N THR A 46 -7.41 11.95 17.51
CA THR A 46 -7.65 11.73 16.08
C THR A 46 -6.34 11.75 15.27
N THR A 47 -5.40 12.62 15.62
CA THR A 47 -4.11 12.75 14.91
C THR A 47 -3.03 11.81 15.47
N ARG A 48 -3.27 11.09 16.57
CA ARG A 48 -2.28 10.18 17.19
C ARG A 48 -1.72 9.17 16.19
N GLY A 49 -2.58 8.52 15.42
CA GLY A 49 -2.16 7.56 14.40
C GLY A 49 -1.25 8.18 13.33
N ILE A 50 -1.59 9.37 12.84
CA ILE A 50 -0.76 10.08 11.85
C ILE A 50 0.59 10.48 12.44
N ARG A 51 0.61 10.92 13.71
CA ARG A 51 1.83 11.30 14.43
C ARG A 51 2.76 10.10 14.61
N ILE A 52 2.26 8.96 15.07
CA ILE A 52 3.01 7.70 15.17
C ILE A 52 3.53 7.30 13.80
N TYR A 53 2.67 7.35 12.78
CA TYR A 53 3.00 6.97 11.42
C TYR A 53 4.19 7.78 10.86
N LEU A 54 4.11 9.10 10.94
CA LEU A 54 5.12 9.99 10.38
C LEU A 54 6.42 10.02 11.20
N LYS A 55 6.39 9.65 12.49
CA LYS A 55 7.59 9.51 13.31
C LYS A 55 8.31 8.17 13.13
N THR A 56 7.67 7.17 12.51
CA THR A 56 8.23 5.83 12.32
C THR A 56 8.85 5.70 10.92
N PRO A 57 10.19 5.55 10.79
CA PRO A 57 10.87 5.55 9.48
C PRO A 57 10.36 4.49 8.51
N ARG A 58 10.12 3.26 8.99
CA ARG A 58 9.57 2.18 8.15
C ARG A 58 8.19 2.49 7.58
N LEU A 59 7.35 3.26 8.30
CA LEU A 59 6.03 3.66 7.83
C LEU A 59 6.11 4.82 6.84
N ARG A 60 7.05 5.74 7.00
CA ARG A 60 7.34 6.75 5.96
C ARG A 60 7.78 6.07 4.66
N GLY A 61 8.63 5.04 4.77
CA GLY A 61 9.02 4.21 3.62
C GLY A 61 7.82 3.48 3.01
N LEU A 62 6.92 2.94 3.84
CA LEU A 62 5.67 2.33 3.39
C LEU A 62 4.80 3.34 2.60
N LEU A 63 4.65 4.57 3.10
CA LEU A 63 3.88 5.61 2.39
C LEU A 63 4.50 5.95 1.03
N ALA A 64 5.82 6.04 0.98
CA ALA A 64 6.54 6.30 -0.27
C ALA A 64 6.36 5.17 -1.30
N VAL A 65 6.41 3.90 -0.88
CA VAL A 65 6.09 2.75 -1.73
C VAL A 65 4.60 2.75 -2.13
N THR A 66 3.71 3.16 -1.22
CA THR A 66 2.28 3.30 -1.51
C THR A 66 2.02 4.34 -2.62
N LEU A 67 2.80 5.43 -2.66
CA LEU A 67 2.73 6.41 -3.75
C LEU A 67 3.11 5.78 -5.10
N ALA A 68 4.16 4.96 -5.15
CA ALA A 68 4.53 4.24 -6.37
C ALA A 68 3.43 3.26 -6.81
N ALA A 69 2.84 2.54 -5.86
CA ALA A 69 1.73 1.63 -6.11
C ALA A 69 0.46 2.38 -6.59
N ALA A 70 0.16 3.54 -6.00
CA ALA A 70 -0.96 4.39 -6.41
C ALA A 70 -0.78 4.92 -7.83
N ALA A 71 0.43 5.34 -8.22
CA ALA A 71 0.73 5.78 -9.58
C ALA A 71 0.47 4.67 -10.62
N ALA A 72 0.92 3.44 -10.35
CA ALA A 72 0.69 2.32 -11.25
C ALA A 72 -0.79 1.90 -11.28
N SER A 73 -1.43 1.78 -10.12
CA SER A 73 -2.84 1.40 -10.01
C SER A 73 -3.77 2.43 -10.66
N SER A 74 -3.49 3.73 -10.51
CA SER A 74 -4.28 4.79 -11.15
C SER A 74 -4.23 4.71 -12.67
N MET A 75 -3.06 4.40 -13.24
CA MET A 75 -2.92 4.19 -14.70
C MET A 75 -3.81 3.02 -15.18
N VAL A 76 -3.80 1.91 -14.44
CA VAL A 76 -4.61 0.75 -14.76
C VAL A 76 -6.11 1.06 -14.66
N ILE A 77 -6.54 1.63 -13.53
CA ILE A 77 -7.98 1.80 -13.23
C ILE A 77 -8.60 2.88 -14.12
N VAL A 78 -7.93 4.01 -14.29
CA VAL A 78 -8.47 5.16 -15.02
C VAL A 78 -8.37 4.97 -16.52
N ASN A 79 -7.19 4.55 -17.03
CA ASN A 79 -6.93 4.61 -18.45
C ASN A 79 -7.17 3.29 -19.22
N THR A 80 -7.44 2.17 -18.55
CA THR A 80 -7.72 0.91 -19.29
C THR A 80 -8.89 1.06 -20.23
N VAL A 81 -9.99 1.68 -19.79
CA VAL A 81 -11.18 1.89 -20.63
C VAL A 81 -10.83 2.77 -21.84
N VAL A 82 -10.12 3.88 -21.60
CA VAL A 82 -9.72 4.81 -22.65
C VAL A 82 -8.79 4.15 -23.66
N ILE A 83 -7.78 3.40 -23.20
CA ILE A 83 -6.86 2.70 -24.09
C ILE A 83 -7.59 1.68 -24.94
N VAL A 84 -8.40 0.82 -24.33
CA VAL A 84 -9.03 -0.32 -25.01
C VAL A 84 -10.19 0.14 -25.91
N ARG A 85 -11.04 1.05 -25.42
CA ARG A 85 -12.23 1.50 -26.17
C ARG A 85 -11.90 2.59 -27.19
N ASP A 86 -11.23 3.65 -26.76
CA ASP A 86 -11.08 4.85 -27.58
C ASP A 86 -9.86 4.74 -28.51
N ARG A 87 -8.72 4.24 -28.00
CA ARG A 87 -7.50 4.15 -28.79
C ARG A 87 -7.44 2.87 -29.66
N LEU A 88 -7.91 1.72 -29.15
CA LEU A 88 -7.86 0.44 -29.86
C LEU A 88 -9.16 0.09 -30.56
N GLY A 89 -10.28 0.78 -30.31
CA GLY A 89 -11.59 0.52 -30.91
C GLY A 89 -12.19 -0.84 -30.51
N MET A 90 -11.75 -1.43 -29.40
CA MET A 90 -12.11 -2.78 -28.98
C MET A 90 -13.39 -2.79 -28.13
N THR A 91 -13.86 -3.98 -27.76
CA THR A 91 -15.14 -4.18 -27.07
C THR A 91 -15.05 -3.98 -25.55
N GLN A 92 -16.21 -3.92 -24.89
CA GLN A 92 -16.28 -3.90 -23.42
C GLN A 92 -15.74 -5.21 -22.79
N GLN A 93 -15.81 -6.32 -23.54
CA GLN A 93 -15.24 -7.59 -23.08
C GLN A 93 -13.70 -7.53 -23.04
N ASP A 94 -13.08 -6.85 -24.00
CA ASP A 94 -11.63 -6.67 -24.05
C ASP A 94 -11.13 -5.77 -22.90
N VAL A 95 -11.93 -4.77 -22.49
CA VAL A 95 -11.68 -4.01 -21.25
C VAL A 95 -11.67 -4.93 -20.04
N ALA A 96 -12.69 -5.79 -19.93
CA ALA A 96 -12.80 -6.73 -18.81
C ALA A 96 -11.64 -7.72 -18.79
N LEU A 97 -11.21 -8.24 -19.94
CA LEU A 97 -10.04 -9.12 -20.06
C LEU A 97 -8.74 -8.41 -19.68
N THR A 98 -8.61 -7.14 -20.07
CA THR A 98 -7.42 -6.34 -19.74
C THR A 98 -7.33 -6.08 -18.24
N LEU A 99 -8.44 -5.73 -17.59
CA LEU A 99 -8.48 -5.60 -16.13
C LEU A 99 -8.32 -6.95 -15.41
N ALA A 100 -8.84 -8.03 -16.00
CA ALA A 100 -8.68 -9.38 -15.46
C ALA A 100 -7.19 -9.81 -15.47
N ALA A 101 -6.40 -9.41 -16.46
CA ALA A 101 -4.96 -9.66 -16.49
C ALA A 101 -4.25 -9.04 -15.28
N TYR A 102 -4.58 -7.79 -14.94
CA TYR A 102 -4.08 -7.14 -13.73
C TYR A 102 -4.52 -7.85 -12.45
N GLY A 103 -5.81 -8.20 -12.35
CA GLY A 103 -6.35 -8.93 -11.21
C GLY A 103 -5.73 -10.31 -11.04
N PHE A 104 -5.52 -11.04 -12.14
CA PHE A 104 -4.85 -12.35 -12.14
C PHE A 104 -3.41 -12.24 -11.63
N GLY A 105 -2.65 -11.26 -12.13
CA GLY A 105 -1.31 -11.00 -11.63
C GLY A 105 -1.28 -10.71 -10.13
N SER A 106 -2.18 -9.84 -9.66
CA SER A 106 -2.31 -9.51 -8.23
C SER A 106 -2.66 -10.75 -7.38
N MET A 107 -3.59 -11.58 -7.85
CA MET A 107 -3.98 -12.80 -7.18
C MET A 107 -2.83 -13.83 -7.13
N ALA A 108 -2.12 -14.02 -8.23
CA ALA A 108 -0.97 -14.92 -8.28
C ALA A 108 0.12 -14.50 -7.26
N ALA A 109 0.40 -13.20 -7.19
CA ALA A 109 1.33 -12.66 -6.20
C ALA A 109 0.84 -12.92 -4.77
N ALA A 110 -0.44 -12.72 -4.47
CA ALA A 110 -1.01 -12.93 -3.15
C ALA A 110 -0.84 -14.39 -2.64
N PHE A 111 -0.95 -15.37 -3.53
CA PHE A 111 -0.72 -16.79 -3.18
C PHE A 111 0.75 -17.14 -2.93
N ILE A 112 1.66 -16.49 -3.63
CA ILE A 112 3.10 -16.79 -3.53
C ILE A 112 3.76 -15.98 -2.40
N LEU A 113 3.23 -14.79 -2.14
CA LEU A 113 3.83 -13.80 -1.25
C LEU A 113 4.12 -14.29 0.18
N PRO A 114 3.25 -15.07 0.85
CA PRO A 114 3.57 -15.59 2.18
C PRO A 114 4.90 -16.35 2.22
N ARG A 115 5.14 -17.24 1.23
CA ARG A 115 6.38 -18.01 1.14
C ARG A 115 7.62 -17.14 0.87
N ILE A 116 7.43 -16.04 0.12
CA ILE A 116 8.52 -15.07 -0.15
C ILE A 116 8.85 -14.33 1.14
N LEU A 117 7.84 -13.89 1.88
CA LEU A 117 8.01 -13.11 3.11
C LEU A 117 8.55 -13.92 4.30
N ASP A 118 8.48 -15.25 4.25
CA ASP A 118 9.14 -16.12 5.22
C ASP A 118 10.67 -16.13 5.04
N ARG A 119 11.18 -15.76 3.87
CA ARG A 119 12.61 -15.81 3.52
C ARG A 119 13.23 -14.46 3.24
N ILE A 120 12.44 -13.49 2.80
CA ILE A 120 12.91 -12.18 2.35
C ILE A 120 12.22 -11.09 3.20
N PRO A 121 12.99 -10.15 3.77
CA PRO A 121 12.43 -9.04 4.54
C PRO A 121 11.45 -8.19 3.75
N ASP A 122 10.39 -7.70 4.43
CA ASP A 122 9.32 -6.84 3.85
C ASP A 122 9.90 -5.70 3.02
N ARG A 123 10.91 -4.99 3.57
CA ARG A 123 11.56 -3.87 2.90
C ARG A 123 12.08 -4.22 1.50
N ARG A 124 12.77 -5.36 1.37
CA ARG A 124 13.35 -5.78 0.09
C ARG A 124 12.28 -6.14 -0.92
N VAL A 125 11.26 -6.88 -0.49
CA VAL A 125 10.14 -7.27 -1.35
C VAL A 125 9.40 -6.03 -1.85
N MET A 126 9.06 -5.11 -0.96
CA MET A 126 8.27 -3.93 -1.29
C MET A 126 9.05 -2.93 -2.17
N LEU A 127 10.32 -2.68 -1.90
CA LEU A 127 11.15 -1.80 -2.72
C LEU A 127 11.45 -2.39 -4.10
N LEU A 128 11.70 -3.71 -4.18
CA LEU A 128 11.87 -4.39 -5.47
C LEU A 128 10.58 -4.32 -6.30
N SER A 129 9.44 -4.54 -5.65
CA SER A 129 8.14 -4.43 -6.32
C SER A 129 7.88 -3.02 -6.83
N ALA A 130 8.21 -1.99 -6.04
CA ALA A 130 8.12 -0.59 -6.47
C ALA A 130 9.03 -0.32 -7.68
N ALA A 131 10.24 -0.87 -7.71
CA ALA A 131 11.13 -0.76 -8.86
C ALA A 131 10.56 -1.45 -10.11
N ILE A 132 9.88 -2.60 -9.95
CA ILE A 132 9.18 -3.28 -11.06
C ILE A 132 8.01 -2.43 -11.56
N LEU A 133 7.27 -1.73 -10.67
CA LEU A 133 6.22 -0.79 -11.09
C LEU A 133 6.79 0.36 -11.93
N VAL A 134 7.92 0.94 -11.51
CA VAL A 134 8.63 1.98 -12.26
C VAL A 134 9.04 1.47 -13.65
N ALA A 135 9.72 0.33 -13.70
CA ALA A 135 10.19 -0.26 -14.94
C ALA A 135 9.03 -0.63 -15.89
N GLY A 136 7.95 -1.20 -15.34
CA GLY A 136 6.75 -1.55 -16.13
C GLY A 136 6.07 -0.33 -16.72
N LEU A 137 5.87 0.74 -15.94
CA LEU A 137 5.29 1.99 -16.42
C LEU A 137 6.19 2.67 -17.46
N ALA A 138 7.50 2.71 -17.24
CA ALA A 138 8.46 3.28 -18.18
C ALA A 138 8.52 2.49 -19.49
N ALA A 139 8.53 1.16 -19.43
CA ALA A 139 8.48 0.30 -20.59
C ALA A 139 7.18 0.51 -21.40
N LEU A 140 6.03 0.61 -20.71
CA LEU A 140 4.74 0.89 -21.36
C LEU A 140 4.69 2.30 -21.95
N ALA A 141 5.31 3.30 -21.31
CA ALA A 141 5.47 4.64 -21.92
C ALA A 141 6.25 4.58 -23.22
N TRP A 142 7.39 3.88 -23.22
CA TRP A 142 8.22 3.72 -24.40
C TRP A 142 7.49 2.94 -25.50
N ILE A 143 6.89 1.79 -25.17
CA ILE A 143 6.12 0.97 -26.13
C ILE A 143 4.95 1.78 -26.70
N SER A 144 4.24 2.55 -25.88
CA SER A 144 3.13 3.40 -26.32
C SER A 144 3.56 4.49 -27.30
N SER A 145 4.85 4.86 -27.35
CA SER A 145 5.41 5.83 -28.28
C SER A 145 5.81 5.25 -29.63
N ILE A 146 6.14 3.96 -29.69
CA ILE A 146 6.70 3.31 -30.90
C ILE A 146 5.79 2.28 -31.53
N VAL A 147 4.91 1.62 -30.75
CA VAL A 147 4.02 0.57 -31.25
C VAL A 147 2.69 1.18 -31.66
N PRO A 148 2.26 1.02 -32.94
CA PRO A 148 0.96 1.48 -33.40
C PRO A 148 -0.21 0.82 -32.62
N ALA A 149 -1.35 1.52 -32.57
CA ALA A 149 -2.56 0.96 -32.01
C ALA A 149 -3.01 -0.28 -32.80
N GLY A 150 -3.25 -1.39 -32.13
CA GLY A 150 -3.65 -2.65 -32.75
C GLY A 150 -3.50 -3.83 -31.79
N MET A 151 -3.70 -5.04 -32.31
CA MET A 151 -3.68 -6.28 -31.52
C MET A 151 -2.34 -6.52 -30.81
N THR A 152 -1.21 -6.22 -31.46
CA THR A 152 0.12 -6.34 -30.85
C THR A 152 0.24 -5.47 -29.59
N TYR A 153 -0.21 -4.21 -29.68
CA TYR A 153 -0.22 -3.31 -28.54
C TYR A 153 -1.11 -3.84 -27.39
N TRP A 154 -2.28 -4.41 -27.73
CA TRP A 154 -3.17 -4.98 -26.73
C TRP A 154 -2.57 -6.19 -26.01
N TYR A 155 -1.90 -7.12 -26.72
CA TYR A 155 -1.22 -8.24 -26.06
C TYR A 155 -0.08 -7.77 -25.13
N VAL A 156 0.67 -6.77 -25.55
CA VAL A 156 1.69 -6.15 -24.69
C VAL A 156 1.05 -5.51 -23.45
N LEU A 157 -0.08 -4.85 -23.63
CA LEU A 157 -0.83 -4.26 -22.53
C LEU A 157 -1.31 -5.33 -21.54
N LEU A 158 -1.85 -6.46 -22.01
CA LEU A 158 -2.23 -7.59 -21.14
C LEU A 158 -1.07 -8.09 -20.28
N GLY A 159 0.08 -8.31 -20.91
CA GLY A 159 1.31 -8.71 -20.20
C GLY A 159 1.79 -7.65 -19.21
N GLY A 160 1.78 -6.39 -19.61
CA GLY A 160 2.11 -5.25 -18.75
C GLY A 160 1.20 -5.14 -17.53
N TRP A 161 -0.13 -5.27 -17.72
CA TRP A 161 -1.11 -5.26 -16.63
C TRP A 161 -0.91 -6.42 -15.66
N ALA A 162 -0.62 -7.63 -16.16
CA ALA A 162 -0.30 -8.78 -15.30
C ALA A 162 0.93 -8.51 -14.45
N VAL A 163 2.00 -7.98 -15.02
CA VAL A 163 3.24 -7.61 -14.30
C VAL A 163 2.97 -6.50 -13.27
N LEU A 164 2.25 -5.45 -13.66
CA LEU A 164 1.88 -4.38 -12.73
C LEU A 164 0.99 -4.90 -11.59
N GLY A 165 0.08 -5.85 -11.86
CA GLY A 165 -0.75 -6.50 -10.86
C GLY A 165 0.08 -7.29 -9.83
N ILE A 166 1.05 -8.08 -10.30
CA ILE A 166 1.98 -8.80 -9.42
C ILE A 166 2.72 -7.81 -8.52
N ALA A 167 3.36 -6.82 -9.12
CA ALA A 167 4.18 -5.85 -8.40
C ALA A 167 3.35 -4.99 -7.44
N TYR A 168 2.14 -4.59 -7.81
CA TYR A 168 1.20 -3.88 -6.94
C TYR A 168 0.86 -4.70 -5.69
N SER A 169 0.45 -5.95 -5.86
CA SER A 169 0.11 -6.84 -4.74
C SER A 169 1.30 -7.03 -3.80
N MET A 170 2.49 -7.26 -4.35
CA MET A 170 3.72 -7.40 -3.56
C MET A 170 4.12 -6.11 -2.83
N SER A 171 3.76 -4.93 -3.35
CA SER A 171 4.02 -3.64 -2.72
C SER A 171 3.09 -3.34 -1.55
N ILE A 172 1.82 -3.78 -1.61
CA ILE A 172 0.78 -3.36 -0.65
C ILE A 172 0.48 -4.43 0.40
N THR A 173 0.49 -5.70 0.04
CA THR A 173 0.07 -6.79 0.95
C THR A 173 0.88 -6.85 2.26
N PRO A 174 2.21 -6.58 2.32
CA PRO A 174 2.97 -6.62 3.57
C PRO A 174 2.63 -5.47 4.53
N SER A 175 1.89 -4.43 4.09
CA SER A 175 1.59 -3.23 4.89
C SER A 175 0.94 -3.56 6.24
N GLY A 176 0.00 -4.50 6.27
CA GLY A 176 -0.67 -4.92 7.50
C GLY A 176 0.28 -5.50 8.56
N ARG A 177 1.32 -6.22 8.12
CA ARG A 177 2.36 -6.77 9.00
C ARG A 177 3.25 -5.66 9.55
N LEU A 178 3.65 -4.70 8.70
CA LEU A 178 4.43 -3.54 9.09
C LEU A 178 3.68 -2.66 10.12
N LEU A 179 2.41 -2.40 9.88
CA LEU A 179 1.57 -1.63 10.81
C LEU A 179 1.46 -2.32 12.17
N LYS A 180 1.20 -3.63 12.18
CA LYS A 180 1.09 -4.41 13.43
C LYS A 180 2.36 -4.38 14.27
N ARG A 181 3.54 -4.45 13.64
CA ARG A 181 4.83 -4.41 14.35
C ARG A 181 5.29 -2.98 14.71
N SER A 182 4.62 -1.95 14.20
CA SER A 182 4.98 -0.54 14.40
C SER A 182 4.16 0.16 15.48
N ALA A 183 3.22 -0.52 16.14
CA ALA A 183 2.41 0.04 17.22
C ALA A 183 1.98 -1.00 18.23
N ASN A 184 1.82 -0.55 19.48
CA ASN A 184 1.18 -1.31 20.54
C ASN A 184 -0.27 -1.63 20.19
N ALA A 185 -0.84 -2.68 20.80
CA ALA A 185 -2.21 -3.13 20.52
C ALA A 185 -3.25 -2.01 20.61
N GLN A 186 -3.08 -1.08 21.56
CA GLN A 186 -3.97 0.06 21.78
C GLN A 186 -3.94 1.09 20.64
N ASP A 187 -2.77 1.32 20.01
CA ASP A 187 -2.56 2.32 18.97
C ASP A 187 -2.79 1.78 17.56
N ARG A 188 -2.86 0.45 17.38
CA ARG A 188 -3.06 -0.19 16.07
C ARG A 188 -4.27 0.35 15.31
N PRO A 189 -5.48 0.50 15.89
CA PRO A 189 -6.62 1.03 15.14
C PRO A 189 -6.37 2.43 14.58
N ALA A 190 -5.75 3.32 15.38
CA ALA A 190 -5.40 4.67 14.95
C ALA A 190 -4.34 4.66 13.84
N LEU A 191 -3.37 3.73 13.91
CA LEU A 191 -2.34 3.59 12.90
C LEU A 191 -2.89 3.04 11.57
N PHE A 192 -3.81 2.06 11.61
CA PHE A 192 -4.50 1.57 10.41
C PHE A 192 -5.37 2.65 9.78
N ALA A 193 -6.08 3.46 10.58
CA ALA A 193 -6.84 4.60 10.08
C ALA A 193 -5.92 5.65 9.42
N ALA A 194 -4.74 5.92 10.00
CA ALA A 194 -3.74 6.80 9.41
C ALA A 194 -3.21 6.26 8.07
N GLN A 195 -2.88 4.96 7.98
CA GLN A 195 -2.49 4.32 6.73
C GLN A 195 -3.58 4.47 5.66
N PHE A 196 -4.84 4.21 6.03
CA PHE A 196 -5.97 4.37 5.12
C PHE A 196 -6.06 5.81 4.60
N ALA A 197 -6.06 6.80 5.47
CA ALA A 197 -6.17 8.21 5.09
C ALA A 197 -4.98 8.66 4.20
N LEU A 198 -3.74 8.36 4.62
CA LEU A 198 -2.54 8.76 3.91
C LEU A 198 -2.41 8.06 2.55
N SER A 199 -2.78 6.78 2.45
CA SER A 199 -2.81 6.07 1.18
C SER A 199 -3.81 6.70 0.21
N HIS A 200 -4.99 7.10 0.67
CA HIS A 200 -6.00 7.74 -0.18
C HIS A 200 -5.56 9.12 -0.70
N ILE A 201 -4.70 9.84 0.03
CA ILE A 201 -4.07 11.07 -0.50
C ILE A 201 -3.21 10.75 -1.74
N CYS A 202 -2.49 9.62 -1.74
CA CYS A 202 -1.71 9.22 -2.91
C CYS A 202 -2.61 9.01 -4.14
N TRP A 203 -3.77 8.35 -3.99
CA TRP A 203 -4.72 8.19 -5.09
C TRP A 203 -5.45 9.49 -5.45
N LEU A 204 -5.77 10.33 -4.49
CA LEU A 204 -6.37 11.64 -4.74
C LEU A 204 -5.49 12.51 -5.66
N ILE A 205 -4.18 12.36 -5.57
CA ILE A 205 -3.23 13.06 -6.44
C ILE A 205 -3.12 12.35 -7.80
N THR A 206 -2.97 11.03 -7.81
CA THR A 206 -2.63 10.29 -9.03
C THR A 206 -3.82 10.09 -9.97
N TYR A 207 -5.05 9.90 -9.48
CA TYR A 207 -6.23 9.69 -10.32
C TYR A 207 -6.57 10.89 -11.22
N PRO A 208 -6.70 12.13 -10.70
CA PRO A 208 -6.96 13.27 -11.56
C PRO A 208 -5.82 13.54 -12.55
N LEU A 209 -4.59 13.40 -12.06
CA LEU A 209 -3.41 13.67 -12.88
C LEU A 209 -3.33 12.72 -14.08
N VAL A 210 -3.47 11.41 -13.85
CA VAL A 210 -3.38 10.40 -14.91
C VAL A 210 -4.53 10.51 -15.90
N GLY A 211 -5.73 10.86 -15.42
CA GLY A 211 -6.90 11.07 -16.28
C GLY A 211 -6.73 12.30 -17.18
N GLN A 212 -6.30 13.43 -16.61
CA GLN A 212 -6.07 14.65 -17.37
C GLN A 212 -4.94 14.50 -18.40
N LEU A 213 -3.84 13.85 -18.04
CA LEU A 213 -2.74 13.60 -18.98
C LEU A 213 -3.13 12.64 -20.09
N GLY A 214 -3.87 11.58 -19.78
CA GLY A 214 -4.33 10.59 -20.76
C GLY A 214 -5.30 11.17 -21.76
N ALA A 215 -6.24 12.01 -21.33
CA ALA A 215 -7.26 12.63 -22.18
C ALA A 215 -6.77 13.93 -22.84
N GLY A 216 -5.99 14.75 -22.15
CA GLY A 216 -5.65 16.10 -22.62
C GLY A 216 -4.29 16.19 -23.32
N VAL A 217 -3.37 15.24 -23.11
CA VAL A 217 -2.02 15.26 -23.70
C VAL A 217 -1.77 14.02 -24.52
N SER A 218 -1.47 12.88 -23.89
CA SER A 218 -1.32 11.58 -24.55
C SER A 218 -1.20 10.43 -23.52
N MET A 219 -1.48 9.20 -23.96
CA MET A 219 -1.24 8.02 -23.12
C MET A 219 0.23 7.82 -22.79
N THR A 220 1.13 8.14 -23.70
CA THR A 220 2.58 8.11 -23.46
C THR A 220 2.98 9.08 -22.33
N ALA A 221 2.44 10.30 -22.35
CA ALA A 221 2.67 11.28 -21.28
C ALA A 221 2.09 10.81 -19.95
N ALA A 222 0.92 10.19 -19.94
CA ALA A 222 0.31 9.63 -18.74
C ALA A 222 1.18 8.50 -18.14
N PHE A 223 1.63 7.54 -18.94
CA PHE A 223 2.54 6.50 -18.50
C PHE A 223 3.86 7.07 -17.96
N ALA A 224 4.47 8.02 -18.69
CA ALA A 224 5.74 8.63 -18.29
C ALA A 224 5.63 9.41 -16.97
N ALA A 225 4.55 10.17 -16.79
CA ALA A 225 4.29 10.90 -15.56
C ALA A 225 4.07 9.94 -14.38
N MET A 226 3.31 8.86 -14.57
CA MET A 226 3.12 7.86 -13.52
C MET A 226 4.41 7.09 -13.22
N ALA A 227 5.25 6.82 -14.21
CA ALA A 227 6.59 6.25 -14.01
C ALA A 227 7.48 7.19 -13.18
N ALA A 228 7.44 8.50 -13.46
CA ALA A 228 8.20 9.50 -12.72
C ALA A 228 7.74 9.59 -11.24
N ILE A 229 6.42 9.59 -10.99
CA ILE A 229 5.87 9.59 -9.62
C ILE A 229 6.23 8.28 -8.90
N ALA A 230 6.13 7.14 -9.58
CA ALA A 230 6.52 5.84 -9.00
C ALA A 230 8.02 5.79 -8.69
N LEU A 231 8.87 6.35 -9.56
CA LEU A 231 10.30 6.48 -9.32
C LEU A 231 10.59 7.36 -8.11
N PHE A 232 9.94 8.54 -8.02
CA PHE A 232 10.06 9.41 -6.88
C PHE A 232 9.66 8.71 -5.57
N GLY A 233 8.51 8.02 -5.56
CA GLY A 233 8.07 7.22 -4.41
C GLY A 233 9.07 6.11 -4.05
N THR A 234 9.62 5.41 -5.04
CA THR A 234 10.62 4.35 -4.83
C THR A 234 11.92 4.92 -4.22
N LEU A 235 12.43 6.02 -4.75
CA LEU A 235 13.63 6.69 -4.23
C LEU A 235 13.41 7.22 -2.81
N LEU A 236 12.25 7.84 -2.53
CA LEU A 236 11.88 8.22 -1.17
C LEU A 236 11.81 7.01 -0.24
N GLY A 237 11.26 5.89 -0.69
CA GLY A 237 11.21 4.64 0.07
C GLY A 237 12.61 4.13 0.43
N LEU A 238 13.55 4.18 -0.51
CA LEU A 238 14.96 3.82 -0.28
C LEU A 238 15.63 4.74 0.75
N LEU A 239 15.35 6.04 0.70
CA LEU A 239 15.95 7.06 1.58
C LEU A 239 15.34 7.04 2.99
N LEU A 240 14.00 6.91 3.09
CA LEU A 240 13.28 7.05 4.35
C LEU A 240 13.19 5.75 5.15
N TRP A 241 13.33 4.60 4.50
CA TRP A 241 13.28 3.30 5.15
C TRP A 241 14.70 2.78 5.37
N PRO A 242 15.22 2.77 6.61
CA PRO A 242 16.59 2.31 6.90
C PRO A 242 16.84 0.89 6.40
N ALA A 243 18.03 0.61 5.94
CA ALA A 243 18.44 -0.71 5.46
C ALA A 243 18.43 -1.74 6.61
N SER A 244 18.89 -1.33 7.79
CA SER A 244 18.68 -2.05 9.04
C SER A 244 17.36 -1.60 9.63
N ASP A 245 16.39 -2.49 9.70
CA ASP A 245 15.06 -2.24 10.28
C ASP A 245 14.80 -3.29 11.38
N PRO A 246 15.56 -3.22 12.51
CA PRO A 246 15.44 -4.19 13.58
C PRO A 246 14.11 -4.04 14.29
N ASP A 247 13.57 -5.18 14.77
CA ASP A 247 12.36 -5.17 15.58
C ASP A 247 12.63 -4.65 16.99
N ALA A 248 13.82 -4.91 17.53
CA ALA A 248 14.25 -4.45 18.84
C ALA A 248 15.45 -3.52 18.72
N ILE A 249 15.39 -2.40 19.42
CA ILE A 249 16.46 -1.40 19.46
C ILE A 249 16.91 -1.24 20.92
N ALA A 250 18.21 -1.39 21.17
CA ALA A 250 18.77 -1.08 22.49
C ALA A 250 18.74 0.43 22.73
N HIS A 251 18.16 0.87 23.83
CA HIS A 251 18.07 2.26 24.23
C HIS A 251 17.85 2.38 25.73
N ASP A 252 18.25 3.52 26.30
CA ASP A 252 18.16 3.80 27.71
C ASP A 252 17.02 4.80 27.99
N HIS A 253 16.47 4.71 29.20
CA HIS A 253 15.43 5.62 29.72
C HIS A 253 15.94 6.32 30.99
N PRO A 254 16.85 7.30 30.89
CA PRO A 254 17.43 7.96 32.05
C PRO A 254 16.40 8.74 32.90
N ASP A 255 15.29 9.14 32.26
CA ASP A 255 14.24 9.95 32.89
C ASP A 255 13.17 9.13 33.63
N LEU A 256 13.23 7.78 33.58
CA LEU A 256 12.27 6.93 34.27
C LEU A 256 12.79 6.51 35.65
N PRO A 257 11.90 6.46 36.68
CA PRO A 257 12.24 5.88 37.97
C PRO A 257 12.69 4.41 37.84
N ALA A 258 13.70 4.01 38.63
CA ALA A 258 14.30 2.66 38.52
C ALA A 258 13.31 1.52 38.78
N ASP A 259 12.18 1.79 39.45
CA ASP A 259 11.10 0.84 39.73
C ASP A 259 9.98 0.87 38.68
N HIS A 260 10.12 1.68 37.64
CA HIS A 260 9.11 1.76 36.58
C HIS A 260 8.89 0.42 35.88
N GLU A 261 7.64 0.04 35.65
CA GLU A 261 7.27 -1.26 35.11
C GLU A 261 7.92 -1.55 33.74
N HIS A 262 8.11 -0.52 32.93
CA HIS A 262 8.80 -0.62 31.63
C HIS A 262 10.25 -1.09 31.80
N LEU A 263 11.00 -0.54 32.76
CA LEU A 263 12.37 -0.94 33.06
C LEU A 263 12.45 -2.34 33.66
N ARG A 264 11.49 -2.73 34.51
CA ARG A 264 11.42 -4.11 35.05
C ARG A 264 11.23 -5.14 33.95
N ARG A 265 10.36 -4.87 32.97
CA ARG A 265 10.16 -5.74 31.80
C ARG A 265 11.40 -5.80 30.91
N GLN A 266 12.10 -4.68 30.76
CA GLN A 266 13.35 -4.59 30.02
C GLN A 266 14.49 -5.40 30.68
N HIS A 267 14.62 -5.33 31.99
CA HIS A 267 15.64 -6.08 32.75
C HIS A 267 15.35 -7.57 32.76
N ALA A 268 14.11 -7.99 32.77
CA ALA A 268 13.71 -9.41 32.71
C ALA A 268 13.93 -10.04 31.31
N GLY A 269 13.91 -9.23 30.24
CA GLY A 269 14.03 -9.67 28.82
C GLY A 269 15.35 -9.29 28.13
N GLY A 270 16.29 -8.64 28.83
CA GLY A 270 17.50 -8.06 28.24
C GLY A 270 17.32 -6.56 27.89
N ALA A 271 18.42 -5.89 27.54
CA ALA A 271 18.45 -4.44 27.28
C ALA A 271 17.75 -4.00 25.98
N SER A 272 17.12 -4.90 25.25
CA SER A 272 16.46 -4.60 23.98
C SER A 272 15.01 -5.10 23.98
N HIS A 273 14.10 -4.27 23.53
CA HIS A 273 12.69 -4.62 23.30
C HIS A 273 12.15 -4.05 21.98
N PRO A 274 11.00 -4.53 21.48
CA PRO A 274 10.38 -3.96 20.29
C PRO A 274 10.16 -2.45 20.46
N TYR A 275 10.80 -1.65 19.56
CA TYR A 275 10.71 -0.20 19.62
C TYR A 275 9.53 0.31 18.81
N VAL A 276 8.60 0.96 19.48
CA VAL A 276 7.43 1.61 18.87
C VAL A 276 7.30 3.04 19.40
N ILE A 277 6.79 3.94 18.57
CA ILE A 277 6.48 5.31 18.99
C ILE A 277 5.21 5.27 19.84
N ASP A 278 5.32 5.69 21.11
CA ASP A 278 4.25 5.77 22.08
C ASP A 278 4.47 6.96 23.05
N ASP A 279 3.83 6.94 24.22
CA ASP A 279 3.95 8.01 25.22
C ASP A 279 5.29 8.01 25.96
N LEU A 280 6.04 6.91 25.92
CA LEU A 280 7.38 6.77 26.48
C LEU A 280 8.48 7.00 25.41
N HIS A 281 8.20 6.70 24.16
CA HIS A 281 9.10 6.82 23.03
C HIS A 281 8.59 7.87 22.04
N GLU A 282 8.83 9.13 22.35
CA GLU A 282 8.32 10.24 21.52
C GLU A 282 9.07 10.42 20.19
N ARG A 283 10.27 9.89 20.06
CA ARG A 283 11.15 10.02 18.88
C ARG A 283 11.79 8.69 18.54
N TRP A 284 12.01 8.44 17.26
CA TRP A 284 12.72 7.25 16.83
C TRP A 284 14.21 7.34 17.22
N VAL A 285 14.71 6.31 17.91
CA VAL A 285 16.11 6.19 18.32
C VAL A 285 16.84 5.36 17.25
N GLY A 286 17.69 5.99 16.49
CA GLY A 286 18.46 5.38 15.40
C GLY A 286 18.67 6.39 14.28
N LYS A 287 19.86 6.39 13.66
CA LYS A 287 20.07 7.19 12.44
C LYS A 287 19.09 6.71 11.37
N PRO A 288 18.41 7.63 10.66
CA PRO A 288 17.60 7.29 9.52
C PRO A 288 18.43 6.64 8.41
#